data_0073dc9d2bdf550933a0e993aa5aebe3
#
_entry.id   0073dc9d2bdf550933a0e993aa5aebe3
#
_cell.length_a   1.000
_cell.length_b   1.000
_cell.length_c   1.000
_cell.angle_alpha   90.00
_cell.angle_beta   90.00
_cell.angle_gamma   90.00
#
_symmetry.space_group_name_H-M   'P 1'
#
loop_
_entity.id
_entity.type
_entity.pdbx_description
1 polymer ?
#
loop_
_entity_poly.entity_id
_entity_poly.type
_entity_poly.pdbx_seq_one_letter_code
_entity_poly.pdbx_strand_id
1 'polypeptide(L)'
;RQRQMCIRDRDVVVLPTYSDLKAGNQALFDAVETFRTSPSNANFKACATAWLAARTPWETSEAFLFGPVADKGLDPNMDSWPLDQDGIVQILTSGNYSDLNWDGDYDEEDDKIAGAQALRGYHTLEYLIFKDGEARTIQ
;
A
#
# COMPACT_ATOMS: atom_id res chain seq x y z
N ARG A 1 -17.69 32.27 -2.52
CA ARG A 1 -18.01 31.09 -3.36
C ARG A 1 -16.85 30.11 -3.42
N GLN A 2 -15.62 30.54 -3.76
CA GLN A 2 -14.45 29.66 -3.88
C GLN A 2 -14.12 28.91 -2.59
N ARG A 3 -14.11 29.61 -1.44
CA ARG A 3 -13.85 28.98 -0.12
C ARG A 3 -14.91 27.93 0.27
N GLN A 4 -16.18 28.17 -0.10
CA GLN A 4 -17.24 27.18 0.14
C GLN A 4 -17.12 25.96 -0.77
N MET A 5 -16.65 26.13 -2.01
CA MET A 5 -16.34 25.02 -2.94
C MET A 5 -15.23 24.14 -2.37
N CYS A 6 -14.11 24.71 -1.96
CA CYS A 6 -12.98 23.95 -1.39
C CYS A 6 -13.38 23.17 -0.12
N ILE A 7 -14.21 23.74 0.76
CA ILE A 7 -14.72 23.06 1.95
C ILE A 7 -15.61 21.88 1.55
N ARG A 8 -16.49 22.09 0.59
CA ARG A 8 -17.39 21.05 0.09
C ARG A 8 -16.59 19.89 -0.55
N ASP A 9 -15.60 20.21 -1.39
CA ASP A 9 -14.77 19.19 -2.06
C ASP A 9 -13.99 18.38 -1.02
N ARG A 10 -13.45 19.03 0.01
CA ARG A 10 -12.82 18.34 1.15
C ARG A 10 -13.79 17.35 1.80
N ASP A 11 -15.00 17.81 2.15
CA ASP A 11 -15.94 17.02 2.97
C ASP A 11 -16.67 15.94 2.19
N VAL A 12 -16.85 16.13 0.87
CA VAL A 12 -17.65 15.24 0.02
C VAL A 12 -16.79 14.30 -0.84
N VAL A 13 -15.53 14.66 -1.09
CA VAL A 13 -14.61 13.87 -1.93
C VAL A 13 -13.40 13.41 -1.13
N VAL A 14 -12.57 14.36 -0.66
CA VAL A 14 -11.25 14.04 -0.09
C VAL A 14 -11.36 13.19 1.16
N LEU A 15 -12.11 13.63 2.16
CA LEU A 15 -12.25 12.90 3.43
C LEU A 15 -12.93 11.54 3.27
N PRO A 16 -14.01 11.39 2.50
CA PRO A 16 -14.58 10.07 2.21
C PRO A 16 -13.59 9.14 1.52
N THR A 17 -12.85 9.60 0.50
CA THR A 17 -11.85 8.78 -0.19
C THR A 17 -10.78 8.25 0.75
N TYR A 18 -10.23 9.09 1.63
CA TYR A 18 -9.26 8.64 2.63
C TYR A 18 -9.88 7.75 3.72
N SER A 19 -11.16 7.94 4.04
CA SER A 19 -11.89 7.03 4.93
C SER A 19 -12.04 5.64 4.30
N ASP A 20 -12.38 5.59 3.02
CA ASP A 20 -12.51 4.34 2.26
C ASP A 20 -11.14 3.66 2.10
N LEU A 21 -10.09 4.44 1.83
CA LEU A 21 -8.71 3.93 1.78
C LEU A 21 -8.30 3.29 3.11
N LYS A 22 -8.58 3.97 4.22
CA LYS A 22 -8.29 3.43 5.56
C LYS A 22 -9.04 2.12 5.81
N ALA A 23 -10.32 2.08 5.47
CA ALA A 23 -11.14 0.88 5.63
C ALA A 23 -10.65 -0.27 4.72
N GLY A 24 -10.31 0.04 3.47
CA GLY A 24 -9.76 -0.92 2.52
C GLY A 24 -8.43 -1.50 2.98
N ASN A 25 -7.51 -0.67 3.46
CA ASN A 25 -6.23 -1.13 4.01
C ASN A 25 -6.40 -1.97 5.28
N GLN A 26 -7.35 -1.65 6.15
CA GLN A 26 -7.66 -2.49 7.29
C GLN A 26 -8.19 -3.86 6.85
N ALA A 27 -9.09 -3.91 5.89
CA ALA A 27 -9.62 -5.17 5.36
C ALA A 27 -8.52 -6.01 4.68
N LEU A 28 -7.57 -5.38 3.98
CA LEU A 28 -6.40 -6.06 3.41
C LEU A 28 -5.51 -6.63 4.50
N PHE A 29 -5.21 -5.86 5.54
CA PHE A 29 -4.44 -6.33 6.70
C PHE A 29 -5.11 -7.54 7.37
N ASP A 30 -6.43 -7.49 7.62
CA ASP A 30 -7.18 -8.56 8.23
C ASP A 30 -7.19 -9.84 7.37
N ALA A 31 -7.26 -9.68 6.03
CA ALA A 31 -7.17 -10.80 5.09
C ALA A 31 -5.78 -11.46 5.13
N VAL A 32 -4.71 -10.65 5.17
CA VAL A 32 -3.33 -11.14 5.29
C VAL A 32 -3.12 -11.87 6.64
N GLU A 33 -3.62 -11.33 7.74
CA GLU A 33 -3.55 -11.99 9.05
C GLU A 33 -4.33 -13.31 9.07
N THR A 34 -5.50 -13.36 8.42
CA THR A 34 -6.26 -14.59 8.25
C THR A 34 -5.47 -15.62 7.44
N PHE A 35 -4.85 -15.21 6.34
CA PHE A 35 -3.98 -16.08 5.54
C PHE A 35 -2.77 -16.55 6.34
N ARG A 36 -2.11 -15.67 7.10
CA ARG A 36 -0.96 -16.03 7.95
C ARG A 36 -1.30 -17.11 8.98
N THR A 37 -2.48 -17.03 9.59
CA THR A 37 -2.91 -17.97 10.64
C THR A 37 -3.54 -19.25 10.08
N SER A 38 -4.13 -19.19 8.87
CA SER A 38 -4.79 -20.30 8.19
C SER A 38 -4.46 -20.30 6.69
N PRO A 39 -3.25 -20.72 6.30
CA PRO A 39 -2.83 -20.71 4.91
C PRO A 39 -3.71 -21.63 4.05
N SER A 40 -4.32 -21.06 3.01
CA SER A 40 -5.11 -21.77 2.01
C SER A 40 -5.22 -20.95 0.73
N ASN A 41 -5.49 -21.60 -0.40
CA ASN A 41 -5.75 -20.87 -1.65
C ASN A 41 -6.95 -19.94 -1.54
N ALA A 42 -7.97 -20.30 -0.77
CA ALA A 42 -9.13 -19.45 -0.53
C ALA A 42 -8.76 -18.17 0.22
N ASN A 43 -7.97 -18.28 1.30
CA ASN A 43 -7.52 -17.12 2.07
C ASN A 43 -6.50 -16.28 1.29
N PHE A 44 -5.64 -16.90 0.49
CA PHE A 44 -4.74 -16.17 -0.39
C PHE A 44 -5.49 -15.36 -1.46
N LYS A 45 -6.53 -15.96 -2.07
CA LYS A 45 -7.41 -15.26 -3.00
C LYS A 45 -8.18 -14.11 -2.32
N ALA A 46 -8.54 -14.26 -1.04
CA ALA A 46 -9.14 -13.19 -0.26
C ALA A 46 -8.19 -11.99 -0.10
N CYS A 47 -6.87 -12.22 0.07
CA CYS A 47 -5.87 -11.15 0.06
C CYS A 47 -5.86 -10.41 -1.28
N ALA A 48 -5.88 -11.13 -2.40
CA ALA A 48 -5.94 -10.52 -3.73
C ALA A 48 -7.20 -9.66 -3.92
N THR A 49 -8.34 -10.15 -3.48
CA THR A 49 -9.60 -9.40 -3.55
C THR A 49 -9.56 -8.13 -2.68
N ALA A 50 -9.02 -8.24 -1.46
CA ALA A 50 -8.88 -7.11 -0.54
C ALA A 50 -7.87 -6.08 -1.05
N TRP A 51 -6.77 -6.52 -1.70
CA TRP A 51 -5.80 -5.63 -2.33
C TRP A 51 -6.45 -4.80 -3.45
N LEU A 52 -7.21 -5.41 -4.35
CA LEU A 52 -7.94 -4.70 -5.41
C LEU A 52 -8.93 -3.68 -4.85
N ALA A 53 -9.64 -4.03 -3.78
CA ALA A 53 -10.57 -3.13 -3.12
C ALA A 53 -9.87 -1.94 -2.44
N ALA A 54 -8.72 -2.17 -1.80
CA ALA A 54 -7.93 -1.12 -1.16
C ALA A 54 -7.23 -0.21 -2.18
N ARG A 55 -6.83 -0.76 -3.34
CA ARG A 55 -6.21 0.01 -4.42
C ARG A 55 -7.14 1.06 -5.02
N THR A 56 -8.43 0.78 -5.14
CA THR A 56 -9.40 1.69 -5.76
C THR A 56 -9.46 3.08 -5.11
N PRO A 57 -9.65 3.26 -3.80
CA PRO A 57 -9.62 4.57 -3.18
C PRO A 57 -8.22 5.22 -3.20
N TRP A 58 -7.14 4.43 -3.22
CA TRP A 58 -5.79 4.96 -3.41
C TRP A 58 -5.66 5.65 -4.77
N GLU A 59 -5.95 4.95 -5.87
CA GLU A 59 -5.95 5.50 -7.23
C GLU A 59 -6.82 6.77 -7.35
N THR A 60 -7.99 6.76 -6.69
CA THR A 60 -8.85 7.94 -6.64
C THR A 60 -8.19 9.11 -5.93
N SER A 61 -7.40 8.85 -4.88
CA SER A 61 -6.72 9.88 -4.09
C SER A 61 -5.57 10.55 -4.82
N GLU A 62 -5.03 9.95 -5.88
CA GLU A 62 -3.95 10.54 -6.69
C GLU A 62 -4.32 11.92 -7.26
N ALA A 63 -5.62 12.18 -7.45
CA ALA A 63 -6.10 13.49 -7.89
C ALA A 63 -5.85 14.62 -6.87
N PHE A 64 -5.50 14.30 -5.62
CA PHE A 64 -5.32 15.27 -4.54
C PHE A 64 -4.18 14.90 -3.56
N LEU A 65 -3.08 14.40 -4.08
CA LEU A 65 -1.83 14.16 -3.34
C LEU A 65 -1.11 15.49 -3.02
N PHE A 66 -1.72 16.29 -2.16
CA PHE A 66 -1.17 17.57 -1.72
C PHE A 66 -1.42 17.78 -0.21
N GLY A 67 -0.79 18.81 0.36
CA GLY A 67 -0.88 19.11 1.79
C GLY A 67 -0.27 17.99 2.64
N PRO A 68 -0.93 17.52 3.71
CA PRO A 68 -0.34 16.55 4.64
C PRO A 68 0.14 15.24 4.01
N VAL A 69 -0.45 14.83 2.88
CA VAL A 69 -0.03 13.61 2.16
C VAL A 69 1.31 13.83 1.49
N ALA A 70 1.47 14.95 0.78
CA ALA A 70 2.74 15.34 0.17
C ALA A 70 3.79 15.71 1.23
N ASP A 71 3.40 16.56 2.20
CA ASP A 71 4.30 17.06 3.25
C ASP A 71 4.92 15.93 4.11
N LYS A 72 4.25 14.78 4.17
CA LYS A 72 4.70 13.60 4.94
C LYS A 72 5.21 12.46 4.08
N GLY A 73 5.41 12.65 2.78
CA GLY A 73 5.93 11.63 1.89
C GLY A 73 5.12 10.32 1.90
N LEU A 74 3.79 10.40 2.01
CA LEU A 74 2.96 9.20 2.16
C LEU A 74 2.87 8.40 0.86
N ASP A 75 2.91 9.06 -0.29
CA ASP A 75 2.83 8.43 -1.59
C ASP A 75 3.98 7.44 -1.83
N PRO A 76 5.27 7.83 -1.82
CA PRO A 76 6.36 6.90 -2.03
C PRO A 76 6.42 5.78 -0.98
N ASN A 77 5.82 5.98 0.18
CA ASN A 77 5.75 4.95 1.20
C ASN A 77 4.65 3.91 0.96
N MET A 78 3.57 4.30 0.30
CA MET A 78 2.45 3.42 0.00
C MET A 78 2.53 2.79 -1.39
N ASP A 79 3.17 3.45 -2.35
CA ASP A 79 3.08 3.10 -3.76
C ASP A 79 4.37 3.41 -4.56
N SER A 80 5.53 3.20 -3.93
CA SER A 80 6.83 3.47 -4.56
C SER A 80 7.03 2.70 -5.87
N TRP A 81 7.57 3.38 -6.85
CA TRP A 81 7.97 2.82 -8.13
C TRP A 81 9.30 3.46 -8.60
N PRO A 82 10.25 2.72 -9.18
CA PRO A 82 10.21 1.29 -9.52
C PRO A 82 10.40 0.37 -8.31
N LEU A 83 9.86 -0.85 -8.44
CA LEU A 83 9.97 -1.91 -7.44
C LEU A 83 11.36 -2.56 -7.48
N ASP A 84 11.99 -2.73 -6.31
CA ASP A 84 13.23 -3.50 -6.17
C ASP A 84 12.91 -5.00 -6.02
N GLN A 85 12.72 -5.69 -7.14
CA GLN A 85 12.39 -7.12 -7.15
C GLN A 85 13.52 -7.98 -6.59
N ASP A 86 14.77 -7.65 -6.83
CA ASP A 86 15.93 -8.38 -6.34
C ASP A 86 16.03 -8.26 -4.81
N GLY A 87 15.83 -7.07 -4.28
CA GLY A 87 15.75 -6.81 -2.85
C GLY A 87 14.61 -7.58 -2.17
N ILE A 88 13.43 -7.64 -2.78
CA ILE A 88 12.30 -8.44 -2.27
C ILE A 88 12.68 -9.93 -2.20
N VAL A 89 13.26 -10.48 -3.26
CA VAL A 89 13.71 -11.89 -3.29
C VAL A 89 14.78 -12.15 -2.23
N GLN A 90 15.70 -11.21 -2.04
CA GLN A 90 16.73 -11.30 -1.01
C GLN A 90 16.13 -11.34 0.41
N ILE A 91 15.16 -10.47 0.72
CA ILE A 91 14.45 -10.45 2.01
C ILE A 91 13.71 -11.78 2.24
N LEU A 92 12.98 -12.26 1.24
CA LEU A 92 12.25 -13.53 1.34
C LEU A 92 13.19 -14.71 1.55
N THR A 93 14.35 -14.72 0.89
CA THR A 93 15.34 -15.80 0.99
C THR A 93 16.09 -15.78 2.32
N SER A 94 16.46 -14.61 2.80
CA SER A 94 17.19 -14.45 4.06
C SER A 94 16.28 -14.56 5.29
N GLY A 95 15.00 -14.24 5.14
CA GLY A 95 14.05 -14.11 6.27
C GLY A 95 14.35 -12.90 7.17
N ASN A 96 15.21 -11.98 6.73
CA ASN A 96 15.49 -10.76 7.47
C ASN A 96 14.58 -9.63 7.00
N TYR A 97 13.60 -9.31 7.82
CA TYR A 97 12.60 -8.26 7.55
C TYR A 97 12.89 -6.95 8.29
N SER A 98 14.07 -6.79 8.91
CA SER A 98 14.39 -5.62 9.73
C SER A 98 14.30 -4.31 8.96
N ASP A 99 14.70 -4.32 7.69
CA ASP A 99 14.74 -3.13 6.85
C ASP A 99 13.34 -2.66 6.38
N LEU A 100 12.32 -3.51 6.56
CA LEU A 100 10.92 -3.14 6.32
C LEU A 100 10.26 -2.45 7.52
N ASN A 101 10.84 -2.60 8.72
CA ASN A 101 10.34 -2.01 9.96
C ASN A 101 10.93 -0.61 10.13
N TRP A 102 10.23 0.36 9.58
CA TRP A 102 10.58 1.75 9.76
C TRP A 102 9.33 2.56 10.09
N ASP A 103 9.39 3.36 11.14
CA ASP A 103 8.28 4.11 11.73
C ASP A 103 8.58 5.59 11.98
N GLY A 104 9.69 6.08 11.43
CA GLY A 104 10.10 7.48 11.52
C GLY A 104 9.44 8.41 10.49
N ASP A 105 9.86 9.66 10.48
CA ASP A 105 9.47 10.63 9.46
C ASP A 105 10.10 10.27 8.11
N TYR A 106 9.35 10.54 7.02
CA TYR A 106 9.83 10.31 5.67
C TYR A 106 10.77 11.42 5.25
N ASP A 107 12.03 11.07 5.08
CA ASP A 107 13.04 11.90 4.47
C ASP A 107 13.53 11.19 3.20
N GLU A 108 13.08 11.64 2.04
CA GLU A 108 13.46 11.06 0.73
C GLU A 108 14.96 11.24 0.42
N GLU A 109 15.64 12.12 1.14
CA GLU A 109 17.09 12.29 1.03
C GLU A 109 17.87 11.21 1.81
N ASP A 110 17.20 10.44 2.69
CA ASP A 110 17.82 9.30 3.38
C ASP A 110 17.75 8.03 2.50
N ASP A 111 18.89 7.57 2.03
CA ASP A 111 19.03 6.37 1.16
C ASP A 111 18.40 5.11 1.77
N LYS A 112 18.39 4.98 3.11
CA LYS A 112 17.77 3.82 3.78
C LYS A 112 16.25 3.86 3.68
N ILE A 113 15.67 5.04 3.80
CA ILE A 113 14.22 5.24 3.68
C ILE A 113 13.80 4.99 2.25
N ALA A 114 14.48 5.58 1.27
CA ALA A 114 14.23 5.37 -0.14
C ALA A 114 14.37 3.88 -0.52
N GLY A 115 15.40 3.19 -0.03
CA GLY A 115 15.58 1.75 -0.21
C GLY A 115 14.44 0.93 0.41
N ALA A 116 13.99 1.25 1.60
CA ALA A 116 12.87 0.54 2.25
C ALA A 116 11.53 0.78 1.52
N GLN A 117 11.30 1.95 0.97
CA GLN A 117 10.10 2.28 0.21
C GLN A 117 9.98 1.41 -1.05
N ALA A 118 11.08 1.14 -1.75
CA ALA A 118 11.09 0.27 -2.94
C ALA A 118 10.83 -1.22 -2.65
N LEU A 119 10.81 -1.60 -1.37
CA LEU A 119 10.60 -2.98 -0.90
C LEU A 119 9.22 -3.22 -0.29
N ARG A 120 8.36 -2.21 -0.20
CA ARG A 120 7.05 -2.28 0.46
C ARG A 120 6.00 -1.46 -0.28
N GLY A 121 4.76 -1.54 0.18
CA GLY A 121 3.65 -0.82 -0.42
C GLY A 121 2.82 -1.67 -1.38
N TYR A 122 1.95 -1.01 -2.14
CA TYR A 122 0.99 -1.68 -3.02
C TYR A 122 1.66 -2.50 -4.11
N HIS A 123 2.70 -1.99 -4.76
CA HIS A 123 3.40 -2.70 -5.82
C HIS A 123 4.15 -3.94 -5.31
N THR A 124 4.73 -3.89 -4.11
CA THR A 124 5.32 -5.08 -3.48
C THR A 124 4.27 -6.15 -3.21
N LEU A 125 3.12 -5.75 -2.65
CA LEU A 125 2.01 -6.69 -2.42
C LEU A 125 1.46 -7.24 -3.73
N GLU A 126 1.34 -6.43 -4.77
CA GLU A 126 0.97 -6.88 -6.11
C GLU A 126 1.92 -7.96 -6.61
N TYR A 127 3.22 -7.70 -6.59
CA TYR A 127 4.25 -8.66 -7.00
C TYR A 127 4.16 -10.00 -6.25
N LEU A 128 3.85 -9.95 -4.95
CA LEU A 128 3.73 -11.15 -4.12
C LEU A 128 2.41 -11.90 -4.34
N ILE A 129 1.32 -11.19 -4.56
CA ILE A 129 -0.04 -11.75 -4.62
C ILE A 129 -0.41 -12.20 -6.03
N PHE A 130 0.04 -11.47 -7.06
CA PHE A 130 -0.37 -11.72 -8.45
C PHE A 130 0.78 -12.25 -9.31
N LYS A 131 0.40 -12.95 -10.37
CA LYS A 131 1.26 -13.33 -11.48
C LYS A 131 0.43 -13.36 -12.75
N ASP A 132 0.91 -12.69 -13.80
CA ASP A 132 0.26 -12.65 -15.11
C ASP A 132 -1.22 -12.18 -15.04
N GLY A 133 -1.51 -11.25 -14.11
CA GLY A 133 -2.86 -10.69 -13.89
C GLY A 133 -3.80 -11.55 -13.05
N GLU A 134 -3.36 -12.74 -12.61
CA GLU A 134 -4.15 -13.66 -11.81
C GLU A 134 -3.58 -13.81 -10.39
N ALA A 135 -4.45 -14.03 -9.41
CA ALA A 135 -4.00 -14.34 -8.06
C ALA A 135 -3.17 -15.63 -8.04
N ARG A 136 -2.00 -15.59 -7.41
CA ARG A 136 -1.16 -16.80 -7.22
C ARG A 136 -1.88 -17.82 -6.35
N THR A 137 -1.46 -19.04 -6.47
CA THR A 137 -1.85 -20.16 -5.58
C THR A 137 -0.67 -20.55 -4.70
N ILE A 138 -0.95 -20.94 -3.47
CA ILE A 138 0.02 -21.61 -2.60
C ILE A 138 0.09 -23.09 -2.99
N GLN A 139 1.30 -23.62 -3.00
CA GLN A 139 1.54 -25.05 -3.28
C GLN A 139 1.36 -25.89 -2.01
#